data_0afbcc2c53accd26ef50d6598f40499d
#
_entry.id   0afbcc2c53accd26ef50d6598f40499d
#
_cell.length_a   1.000
_cell.length_b   1.000
_cell.length_c   1.000
_cell.angle_alpha   90.00
_cell.angle_beta   90.00
_cell.angle_gamma   90.00
#
_symmetry.space_group_name_H-M   'P 1'
#
loop_
_entity.id
_entity.type
_entity.pdbx_description
1 polymer ?
#
loop_
_entity_poly.entity_id
_entity_poly.type
_entity_poly.pdbx_seq_one_letter_code
_entity_poly.pdbx_strand_id
1 'polypeptide(L)'
;MQPVLPLIDPEVARLAPGFRALSLTAEAAPILRPEVAGEAVEHACRVLLDGGPAWAEAHIAAWAEVFRGFGAKPQRTPCSVEALRKRVLRDGSLPSIDPLVDLYNAISIQYALPVGGENLAAYVGTPRLAIADGSEPFDTFKEGQPANDPPLPGEVIWRDDLGATCRRWNWRQGVRTRLDAEARQMWFILESLPAMPLEALHEAGERLAEGLRQMMPGVRVEQRLVSATGAN
;
A
#
# COMPACT_ATOMS: atom_id res chain seq x y z
N MET A 1 -4.80 20.80 5.64
CA MET A 1 -5.28 19.42 5.38
C MET A 1 -5.23 18.67 6.71
N GLN A 2 -6.23 17.84 7.05
CA GLN A 2 -6.13 16.97 8.21
C GLN A 2 -5.61 15.60 7.77
N PRO A 3 -4.67 14.98 8.53
CA PRO A 3 -4.18 13.67 8.17
C PRO A 3 -5.29 12.62 8.27
N VAL A 4 -5.30 11.67 7.34
CA VAL A 4 -6.20 10.52 7.43
C VAL A 4 -5.71 9.59 8.53
N LEU A 5 -6.60 9.30 9.49
CA LEU A 5 -6.38 8.31 10.52
C LEU A 5 -7.31 7.12 10.27
N PRO A 6 -6.83 6.08 9.60
CA PRO A 6 -7.65 4.91 9.35
C PRO A 6 -7.94 4.16 10.65
N LEU A 7 -9.09 3.50 10.69
CA LEU A 7 -9.45 2.62 11.80
C LEU A 7 -8.89 1.21 11.55
N ILE A 8 -8.42 0.56 12.60
CA ILE A 8 -7.99 -0.83 12.56
C ILE A 8 -8.87 -1.63 13.51
N ASP A 9 -9.60 -2.58 12.97
CA ASP A 9 -10.49 -3.42 13.78
C ASP A 9 -9.69 -4.24 14.79
N PRO A 10 -10.21 -4.40 16.02
CA PRO A 10 -9.54 -5.17 17.08
C PRO A 10 -9.24 -6.62 16.67
N GLU A 11 -10.04 -7.22 15.80
CA GLU A 11 -9.81 -8.58 15.30
C GLU A 11 -8.59 -8.65 14.37
N VAL A 12 -8.38 -7.62 13.54
CA VAL A 12 -7.17 -7.49 12.71
C VAL A 12 -5.94 -7.32 13.61
N ALA A 13 -6.07 -6.54 14.69
CA ALA A 13 -5.02 -6.37 15.68
C ALA A 13 -4.60 -7.69 16.35
N ARG A 14 -5.59 -8.56 16.63
CA ARG A 14 -5.31 -9.91 17.17
C ARG A 14 -4.65 -10.84 16.15
N LEU A 15 -5.05 -10.72 14.88
CA LEU A 15 -4.48 -11.52 13.79
C LEU A 15 -3.02 -11.15 13.48
N ALA A 16 -2.69 -9.88 13.57
CA ALA A 16 -1.34 -9.37 13.29
C ALA A 16 -0.83 -8.51 14.47
N PRO A 17 -0.44 -9.13 15.59
CA PRO A 17 0.09 -8.40 16.72
C PRO A 17 1.31 -7.56 16.35
N GLY A 18 1.28 -6.29 16.74
CA GLY A 18 2.36 -5.35 16.41
C GLY A 18 2.32 -4.81 14.98
N PHE A 19 1.22 -5.03 14.23
CA PHE A 19 0.98 -4.32 12.99
C PHE A 19 0.98 -2.81 13.21
N ARG A 20 1.62 -2.11 12.32
CA ARG A 20 1.69 -0.65 12.29
C ARG A 20 1.69 -0.17 10.85
N ALA A 21 1.13 0.98 10.63
CA ALA A 21 1.09 1.62 9.35
C ALA A 21 1.49 3.08 9.46
N LEU A 22 2.20 3.59 8.47
CA LEU A 22 2.41 5.01 8.30
C LEU A 22 1.37 5.52 7.30
N SER A 23 0.42 6.32 7.80
CA SER A 23 -0.59 6.99 6.99
C SER A 23 -0.01 8.32 6.49
N LEU A 24 0.11 8.47 5.18
CA LEU A 24 0.63 9.66 4.53
C LEU A 24 -0.47 10.26 3.67
N THR A 25 -0.86 11.49 3.94
CA THR A 25 -1.86 12.24 3.17
C THR A 25 -1.15 13.32 2.38
N ALA A 26 -1.46 13.46 1.09
CA ALA A 26 -0.89 14.48 0.24
C ALA A 26 -1.98 15.26 -0.50
N GLU A 27 -1.85 16.59 -0.50
CA GLU A 27 -2.63 17.47 -1.35
C GLU A 27 -1.82 17.81 -2.60
N ALA A 28 -2.31 17.33 -3.76
CA ALA A 28 -1.58 17.37 -5.01
C ALA A 28 -1.27 18.80 -5.49
N ALA A 29 -0.10 18.95 -6.07
CA ALA A 29 0.27 20.05 -6.97
C ALA A 29 0.50 19.48 -8.39
N PRO A 30 0.66 20.31 -9.41
CA PRO A 30 0.99 19.81 -10.75
C PRO A 30 2.28 18.96 -10.74
N ILE A 31 2.24 17.82 -11.42
CA ILE A 31 3.42 17.00 -11.66
C ILE A 31 4.29 17.73 -12.69
N LEU A 32 5.41 18.28 -12.26
CA LEU A 32 6.36 18.99 -13.11
C LEU A 32 7.59 18.15 -13.48
N ARG A 33 7.88 17.10 -12.69
CA ARG A 33 9.06 16.25 -12.85
C ARG A 33 8.70 14.76 -12.75
N PRO A 34 7.96 14.23 -13.74
CA PRO A 34 7.55 12.81 -13.73
C PRO A 34 8.72 11.83 -13.78
N GLU A 35 9.89 12.25 -14.30
CA GLU A 35 11.13 11.46 -14.36
C GLU A 35 11.61 10.98 -12.99
N VAL A 36 11.31 11.71 -11.90
CA VAL A 36 11.64 11.34 -10.52
C VAL A 36 11.15 9.94 -10.16
N ALA A 37 9.96 9.57 -10.64
CA ALA A 37 9.40 8.24 -10.38
C ALA A 37 10.19 7.13 -11.10
N GLY A 38 10.58 7.36 -12.36
CA GLY A 38 11.41 6.41 -13.12
C GLY A 38 12.78 6.20 -12.47
N GLU A 39 13.44 7.29 -12.07
CA GLU A 39 14.72 7.23 -11.35
C GLU A 39 14.60 6.46 -10.02
N ALA A 40 13.50 6.66 -9.29
CA ALA A 40 13.22 5.93 -8.06
C ALA A 40 13.02 4.43 -8.31
N VAL A 41 12.29 4.05 -9.37
CA VAL A 41 12.09 2.62 -9.74
C VAL A 41 13.43 1.98 -10.12
N GLU A 42 14.24 2.63 -10.93
CA GLU A 42 15.56 2.11 -11.30
C GLU A 42 16.46 1.91 -10.08
N HIS A 43 16.47 2.89 -9.16
CA HIS A 43 17.22 2.78 -7.90
C HIS A 43 16.71 1.61 -7.05
N ALA A 44 15.40 1.49 -6.85
CA ALA A 44 14.80 0.43 -6.05
C ALA A 44 15.07 -0.97 -6.63
N CYS A 45 15.02 -1.12 -7.96
CA CYS A 45 15.38 -2.37 -8.62
C CYS A 45 16.85 -2.73 -8.38
N ARG A 46 17.79 -1.78 -8.48
CA ARG A 46 19.21 -2.03 -8.15
C ARG A 46 19.38 -2.46 -6.69
N VAL A 47 18.78 -1.74 -5.74
CA VAL A 47 18.83 -2.11 -4.30
C VAL A 47 18.36 -3.54 -4.09
N LEU A 48 17.24 -3.94 -4.71
CA LEU A 48 16.74 -5.31 -4.59
C LEU A 48 17.70 -6.34 -5.20
N LEU A 49 18.23 -6.07 -6.39
CA LEU A 49 19.14 -6.99 -7.09
C LEU A 49 20.49 -7.14 -6.36
N ASP A 50 20.90 -6.12 -5.62
CA ASP A 50 22.09 -6.13 -4.76
C ASP A 50 21.82 -6.79 -3.38
N GLY A 51 20.64 -7.41 -3.17
CA GLY A 51 20.28 -8.16 -1.97
C GLY A 51 19.17 -7.52 -1.12
N GLY A 52 18.90 -6.23 -1.29
CA GLY A 52 17.86 -5.51 -0.55
C GLY A 52 18.17 -5.29 0.94
N PRO A 53 17.19 -4.77 1.72
CA PRO A 53 17.39 -4.51 3.14
C PRO A 53 17.43 -5.82 3.97
N ALA A 54 18.21 -5.81 5.05
CA ALA A 54 18.45 -6.99 5.89
C ALA A 54 17.18 -7.65 6.45
N TRP A 55 16.11 -6.88 6.65
CA TRP A 55 14.84 -7.39 7.18
C TRP A 55 13.91 -7.98 6.11
N ALA A 56 14.21 -7.82 4.82
CA ALA A 56 13.28 -8.09 3.73
C ALA A 56 12.68 -9.49 3.77
N GLU A 57 13.50 -10.52 3.86
CA GLU A 57 13.03 -11.91 3.83
C GLU A 57 12.18 -12.25 5.07
N ALA A 58 12.61 -11.80 6.27
CA ALA A 58 11.86 -12.00 7.51
C ALA A 58 10.52 -11.26 7.48
N HIS A 59 10.47 -10.03 6.93
CA HIS A 59 9.25 -9.25 6.82
C HIS A 59 8.26 -9.86 5.83
N ILE A 60 8.71 -10.32 4.66
CA ILE A 60 7.86 -11.00 3.68
C ILE A 60 7.34 -12.33 4.24
N ALA A 61 8.17 -13.09 4.94
CA ALA A 61 7.73 -14.32 5.60
C ALA A 61 6.65 -14.04 6.65
N ALA A 62 6.81 -12.98 7.45
CA ALA A 62 5.79 -12.55 8.42
C ALA A 62 4.47 -12.19 7.75
N TRP A 63 4.50 -11.47 6.63
CA TRP A 63 3.30 -11.20 5.83
C TRP A 63 2.63 -12.47 5.31
N ALA A 64 3.42 -13.46 4.85
CA ALA A 64 2.89 -14.74 4.41
C ALA A 64 2.16 -15.48 5.53
N GLU A 65 2.66 -15.44 6.79
CA GLU A 65 1.98 -16.02 7.94
C GLU A 65 0.66 -15.30 8.26
N VAL A 66 0.65 -13.96 8.25
CA VAL A 66 -0.58 -13.18 8.43
C VAL A 66 -1.62 -13.55 7.39
N PHE A 67 -1.24 -13.69 6.12
CA PHE A 67 -2.14 -14.09 5.03
C PHE A 67 -2.72 -15.49 5.25
N ARG A 68 -1.92 -16.46 5.71
CA ARG A 68 -2.40 -17.79 6.09
C ARG A 68 -3.40 -17.72 7.25
N GLY A 69 -3.16 -16.82 8.20
CA GLY A 69 -4.01 -16.62 9.37
C GLY A 69 -5.45 -16.26 9.05
N PHE A 70 -5.72 -15.57 7.94
CA PHE A 70 -7.07 -15.30 7.47
C PHE A 70 -7.49 -16.15 6.23
N GLY A 71 -6.81 -17.27 5.99
CA GLY A 71 -7.18 -18.25 4.98
C GLY A 71 -6.71 -17.95 3.55
N ALA A 72 -5.93 -16.89 3.33
CA ALA A 72 -5.34 -16.64 2.03
C ALA A 72 -4.19 -17.61 1.74
N LYS A 73 -3.87 -17.78 0.45
CA LYS A 73 -2.80 -18.68 -0.03
C LYS A 73 -1.69 -17.81 -0.63
N PRO A 74 -0.63 -17.46 0.14
CA PRO A 74 0.42 -16.54 -0.33
C PRO A 74 1.08 -16.95 -1.66
N GLN A 75 1.15 -18.26 -1.95
CA GLN A 75 1.70 -18.75 -3.22
C GLN A 75 0.86 -18.32 -4.44
N ARG A 76 -0.45 -18.11 -4.27
CA ARG A 76 -1.38 -17.69 -5.33
C ARG A 76 -1.71 -16.20 -5.26
N THR A 77 -1.77 -15.67 -4.05
CA THR A 77 -2.14 -14.29 -3.75
C THR A 77 -1.16 -13.74 -2.73
N PRO A 78 0.08 -13.45 -3.15
CA PRO A 78 1.10 -12.88 -2.27
C PRO A 78 0.73 -11.45 -1.83
N CYS A 79 1.33 -10.94 -0.78
CA CYS A 79 1.26 -9.52 -0.46
C CYS A 79 1.88 -8.69 -1.61
N SER A 80 1.50 -7.42 -1.71
CA SER A 80 1.88 -6.57 -2.85
C SER A 80 3.39 -6.47 -3.04
N VAL A 81 4.15 -6.28 -1.97
CA VAL A 81 5.61 -6.17 -2.05
C VAL A 81 6.28 -7.47 -2.53
N GLU A 82 5.77 -8.64 -2.11
CA GLU A 82 6.30 -9.92 -2.60
C GLU A 82 6.06 -10.08 -4.10
N ALA A 83 4.87 -9.67 -4.58
CA ALA A 83 4.54 -9.72 -6.01
C ALA A 83 5.46 -8.81 -6.84
N LEU A 84 5.70 -7.57 -6.37
CA LEU A 84 6.61 -6.61 -7.03
C LEU A 84 8.05 -7.14 -7.04
N ARG A 85 8.57 -7.61 -5.90
CA ARG A 85 9.93 -8.15 -5.79
C ARG A 85 10.14 -9.36 -6.70
N LYS A 86 9.19 -10.31 -6.72
CA LYS A 86 9.24 -11.47 -7.63
C LYS A 86 9.31 -11.05 -9.09
N ARG A 87 8.58 -10.00 -9.46
CA ARG A 87 8.61 -9.47 -10.82
C ARG A 87 9.99 -8.89 -11.15
N VAL A 88 10.56 -8.04 -10.30
CA VAL A 88 11.90 -7.47 -10.52
C VAL A 88 12.97 -8.56 -10.56
N LEU A 89 12.93 -9.54 -9.67
CA LEU A 89 13.91 -10.66 -9.67
C LEU A 89 13.84 -11.51 -10.94
N ARG A 90 12.66 -11.60 -11.56
CA ARG A 90 12.47 -12.34 -12.82
C ARG A 90 12.85 -11.51 -14.05
N ASP A 91 12.41 -10.24 -14.10
CA ASP A 91 12.44 -9.40 -15.30
C ASP A 91 13.58 -8.35 -15.28
N GLY A 92 14.23 -8.16 -14.11
CA GLY A 92 15.27 -7.15 -13.88
C GLY A 92 14.74 -5.73 -13.65
N SER A 93 13.44 -5.48 -13.88
CA SER A 93 12.83 -4.16 -13.80
C SER A 93 11.32 -4.23 -13.58
N LEU A 94 10.69 -3.07 -13.36
CA LEU A 94 9.23 -2.90 -13.44
C LEU A 94 8.86 -2.06 -14.67
N PRO A 95 7.74 -2.37 -15.34
CA PRO A 95 7.18 -1.46 -16.33
C PRO A 95 6.63 -0.22 -15.64
N SER A 96 6.77 0.94 -16.26
CA SER A 96 6.10 2.16 -15.84
C SER A 96 4.59 2.04 -16.05
N ILE A 97 3.83 2.52 -15.07
CA ILE A 97 2.36 2.55 -15.09
C ILE A 97 1.89 4.00 -15.07
N ASP A 98 2.22 4.72 -14.01
CA ASP A 98 1.87 6.11 -13.73
C ASP A 98 2.90 6.67 -12.74
N PRO A 99 3.33 7.94 -12.83
CA PRO A 99 4.38 8.47 -11.96
C PRO A 99 4.10 8.32 -10.46
N LEU A 100 2.84 8.47 -10.01
CA LEU A 100 2.49 8.27 -8.60
C LEU A 100 2.60 6.81 -8.20
N VAL A 101 2.08 5.91 -9.04
CA VAL A 101 2.14 4.46 -8.83
C VAL A 101 3.58 3.97 -8.85
N ASP A 102 4.38 4.43 -9.79
CA ASP A 102 5.78 4.05 -9.94
C ASP A 102 6.60 4.49 -8.72
N LEU A 103 6.34 5.71 -8.21
CA LEU A 103 7.02 6.22 -7.03
C LEU A 103 6.73 5.38 -5.78
N TYR A 104 5.45 5.09 -5.45
CA TYR A 104 5.18 4.29 -4.26
C TYR A 104 5.56 2.82 -4.42
N ASN A 105 5.52 2.27 -5.63
CA ASN A 105 6.06 0.93 -5.91
C ASN A 105 7.59 0.87 -5.72
N ALA A 106 8.32 1.93 -6.09
CA ALA A 106 9.75 2.03 -5.83
C ALA A 106 10.04 1.97 -4.32
N ILE A 107 9.31 2.74 -3.51
CA ILE A 107 9.43 2.69 -2.04
C ILE A 107 9.11 1.30 -1.50
N SER A 108 8.03 0.68 -1.99
CA SER A 108 7.65 -0.67 -1.61
C SER A 108 8.78 -1.68 -1.83
N ILE A 109 9.42 -1.65 -3.01
CA ILE A 109 10.51 -2.56 -3.37
C ILE A 109 11.76 -2.27 -2.53
N GLN A 110 12.16 -1.00 -2.46
CA GLN A 110 13.40 -0.57 -1.78
C GLN A 110 13.40 -0.94 -0.30
N TYR A 111 12.28 -0.76 0.38
CA TYR A 111 12.12 -1.00 1.82
C TYR A 111 11.48 -2.36 2.14
N ALA A 112 11.12 -3.15 1.16
CA ALA A 112 10.47 -4.46 1.32
C ALA A 112 9.20 -4.40 2.19
N LEU A 113 8.31 -3.42 1.94
CA LEU A 113 7.03 -3.26 2.65
C LEU A 113 5.86 -3.03 1.68
N PRO A 114 4.65 -3.48 1.99
CA PRO A 114 3.47 -3.11 1.22
C PRO A 114 3.21 -1.60 1.28
N VAL A 115 2.96 -0.99 0.13
CA VAL A 115 2.51 0.40 0.00
C VAL A 115 1.30 0.44 -0.92
N GLY A 116 0.22 1.08 -0.47
CA GLY A 116 -0.96 1.40 -1.27
C GLY A 116 -1.10 2.90 -1.48
N GLY A 117 -1.62 3.30 -2.62
CA GLY A 117 -1.96 4.69 -2.93
C GLY A 117 -3.41 4.80 -3.39
N GLU A 118 -4.18 5.73 -2.81
CA GLU A 118 -5.62 5.85 -2.97
C GLU A 118 -6.04 7.31 -3.21
N ASN A 119 -7.08 7.51 -4.01
CA ASN A 119 -7.75 8.80 -4.19
C ASN A 119 -8.78 9.02 -3.07
N LEU A 120 -8.49 9.91 -2.13
CA LEU A 120 -9.39 10.18 -0.99
C LEU A 120 -10.75 10.73 -1.39
N ALA A 121 -10.83 11.45 -2.51
CA ALA A 121 -12.12 11.98 -2.98
C ALA A 121 -13.11 10.87 -3.38
N ALA A 122 -12.63 9.66 -3.63
CA ALA A 122 -13.45 8.50 -3.94
C ALA A 122 -13.89 7.69 -2.70
N TYR A 123 -13.38 8.04 -1.51
CA TYR A 123 -13.79 7.39 -0.26
C TYR A 123 -15.10 7.97 0.27
N VAL A 124 -15.91 7.10 0.86
CA VAL A 124 -17.09 7.49 1.64
C VAL A 124 -16.90 7.05 3.08
N GLY A 125 -16.80 8.02 3.99
CA GLY A 125 -16.47 7.77 5.38
C GLY A 125 -14.98 7.54 5.63
N THR A 126 -14.67 6.96 6.79
CA THR A 126 -13.29 6.74 7.23
C THR A 126 -12.73 5.42 6.69
N PRO A 127 -11.54 5.41 6.08
CA PRO A 127 -10.87 4.16 5.73
C PRO A 127 -10.70 3.25 6.94
N ARG A 128 -10.96 1.97 6.79
CA ARG A 128 -10.79 0.98 7.87
C ARG A 128 -10.23 -0.33 7.36
N LEU A 129 -9.38 -0.91 8.16
CA LEU A 129 -8.85 -2.25 7.98
C LEU A 129 -9.70 -3.21 8.82
N ALA A 130 -10.41 -4.12 8.18
CA ALA A 130 -11.46 -4.91 8.81
C ALA A 130 -11.47 -6.37 8.32
N ILE A 131 -12.21 -7.22 9.03
CA ILE A 131 -12.55 -8.56 8.56
C ILE A 131 -13.83 -8.48 7.74
N ALA A 132 -13.81 -9.00 6.53
CA ALA A 132 -14.96 -9.02 5.63
C ALA A 132 -16.04 -10.00 6.12
N ASP A 133 -17.30 -9.62 5.98
CA ASP A 133 -18.43 -10.52 6.14
C ASP A 133 -18.83 -11.22 4.81
N GLY A 134 -18.28 -10.74 3.68
CA GLY A 134 -18.52 -11.28 2.34
C GLY A 134 -19.61 -10.56 1.56
N SER A 135 -20.25 -9.54 2.14
CA SER A 135 -21.28 -8.74 1.48
C SER A 135 -20.72 -7.46 0.84
N GLU A 136 -19.48 -7.09 1.16
CA GLU A 136 -18.88 -5.86 0.70
C GLU A 136 -18.69 -5.87 -0.83
N PRO A 137 -19.24 -4.91 -1.57
CA PRO A 137 -18.93 -4.78 -2.98
C PRO A 137 -17.42 -4.54 -3.18
N PHE A 138 -16.87 -5.14 -4.22
CA PHE A 138 -15.51 -4.90 -4.67
C PHE A 138 -15.47 -4.77 -6.17
N ASP A 139 -15.28 -3.56 -6.64
CA ASP A 139 -15.20 -3.23 -8.05
C ASP A 139 -13.85 -3.62 -8.66
N THR A 140 -13.88 -4.34 -9.76
CA THR A 140 -12.70 -4.85 -10.47
C THR A 140 -12.99 -5.01 -11.95
N PHE A 141 -12.01 -5.54 -12.69
CA PHE A 141 -12.19 -6.00 -14.07
C PHE A 141 -11.97 -7.50 -14.15
N LYS A 142 -12.86 -8.19 -14.88
CA LYS A 142 -12.71 -9.58 -15.29
C LYS A 142 -12.81 -9.63 -16.82
N GLU A 143 -11.81 -10.20 -17.46
CA GLU A 143 -11.74 -10.29 -18.94
C GLU A 143 -11.96 -8.93 -19.65
N GLY A 144 -11.43 -7.86 -19.05
CA GLY A 144 -11.55 -6.50 -19.59
C GLY A 144 -12.91 -5.83 -19.34
N GLN A 145 -13.86 -6.48 -18.69
CA GLN A 145 -15.17 -5.92 -18.36
C GLN A 145 -15.28 -5.55 -16.87
N PRO A 146 -15.99 -4.46 -16.53
CA PRO A 146 -16.29 -4.14 -15.13
C PRO A 146 -17.00 -5.31 -14.45
N ALA A 147 -16.56 -5.64 -13.23
CA ALA A 147 -17.10 -6.74 -12.45
C ALA A 147 -17.13 -6.38 -10.97
N ASN A 148 -18.05 -7.02 -10.24
CA ASN A 148 -18.05 -7.05 -8.79
C ASN A 148 -17.52 -8.42 -8.34
N ASP A 149 -16.49 -8.42 -7.48
CA ASP A 149 -15.85 -9.64 -6.96
C ASP A 149 -15.70 -9.56 -5.43
N PRO A 150 -16.80 -9.72 -4.67
CA PRO A 150 -16.80 -9.54 -3.23
C PRO A 150 -15.71 -10.37 -2.53
N PRO A 151 -15.16 -9.87 -1.40
CA PRO A 151 -14.26 -10.66 -0.58
C PRO A 151 -14.97 -11.89 -0.02
N LEU A 152 -14.21 -12.91 0.37
CA LEU A 152 -14.77 -14.04 1.10
C LEU A 152 -14.94 -13.64 2.58
N PRO A 153 -15.96 -14.20 3.27
CA PRO A 153 -16.10 -14.03 4.73
C PRO A 153 -14.79 -14.44 5.44
N GLY A 154 -14.34 -13.60 6.37
CA GLY A 154 -13.08 -13.79 7.09
C GLY A 154 -11.84 -13.21 6.40
N GLU A 155 -11.95 -12.73 5.17
CA GLU A 155 -10.86 -12.07 4.46
C GLU A 155 -10.54 -10.71 5.11
N VAL A 156 -9.26 -10.37 5.30
CA VAL A 156 -8.89 -9.02 5.73
C VAL A 156 -8.93 -8.08 4.54
N ILE A 157 -9.60 -6.95 4.69
CA ILE A 157 -9.80 -5.95 3.64
C ILE A 157 -9.57 -4.54 4.15
N TRP A 158 -9.07 -3.66 3.28
CA TRP A 158 -9.33 -2.23 3.42
C TRP A 158 -10.72 -1.94 2.85
N ARG A 159 -11.48 -1.10 3.55
CA ARG A 159 -12.82 -0.72 3.14
C ARG A 159 -13.17 0.70 3.58
N ASP A 160 -14.24 1.22 3.00
CA ASP A 160 -14.99 2.40 3.45
C ASP A 160 -16.48 2.03 3.69
N ASP A 161 -17.37 3.00 3.74
CA ASP A 161 -18.79 2.77 3.95
C ASP A 161 -19.51 2.22 2.71
N LEU A 162 -18.89 2.27 1.52
CA LEU A 162 -19.45 1.72 0.28
C LEU A 162 -19.04 0.25 0.04
N GLY A 163 -17.83 -0.16 0.47
CA GLY A 163 -17.35 -1.51 0.22
C GLY A 163 -15.85 -1.67 0.35
N ALA A 164 -15.31 -2.78 -0.14
CA ALA A 164 -13.89 -3.05 -0.10
C ALA A 164 -13.13 -2.16 -1.10
N THR A 165 -12.02 -1.57 -0.67
CA THR A 165 -11.10 -0.79 -1.50
C THR A 165 -9.84 -1.58 -1.84
N CYS A 166 -9.44 -2.51 -0.96
CA CYS A 166 -8.38 -3.47 -1.23
C CYS A 166 -8.69 -4.84 -0.62
N ARG A 167 -8.57 -5.90 -1.40
CA ARG A 167 -8.82 -7.28 -0.99
C ARG A 167 -7.55 -7.95 -0.45
N ARG A 168 -7.77 -8.92 0.45
CA ARG A 168 -6.71 -9.69 1.12
C ARG A 168 -5.62 -8.77 1.62
N TRP A 169 -6.04 -7.82 2.45
CA TRP A 169 -5.20 -6.78 3.04
C TRP A 169 -4.59 -5.84 1.99
N ASN A 170 -3.51 -6.25 1.34
CA ASN A 170 -2.76 -5.46 0.37
C ASN A 170 -2.47 -6.24 -0.93
N TRP A 171 -3.30 -7.24 -1.25
CA TRP A 171 -3.09 -8.05 -2.45
C TRP A 171 -3.60 -7.37 -3.74
N ARG A 172 -4.83 -6.85 -3.71
CA ARG A 172 -5.47 -6.28 -4.91
C ARG A 172 -6.34 -5.09 -4.55
N GLN A 173 -6.01 -3.95 -5.13
CA GLN A 173 -6.77 -2.72 -5.05
C GLN A 173 -7.99 -2.76 -5.99
N GLY A 174 -9.12 -2.21 -5.53
CA GLY A 174 -10.32 -1.95 -6.33
C GLY A 174 -10.12 -0.84 -7.37
N VAL A 175 -11.08 -0.65 -8.25
CA VAL A 175 -10.98 0.35 -9.31
C VAL A 175 -11.37 1.74 -8.80
N ARG A 176 -12.41 1.82 -7.96
CA ARG A 176 -13.03 3.08 -7.53
C ARG A 176 -12.09 4.07 -6.88
N THR A 177 -11.21 3.58 -6.01
CA THR A 177 -10.32 4.41 -5.19
C THR A 177 -8.90 4.53 -5.73
N ARG A 178 -8.63 4.02 -6.93
CA ARG A 178 -7.29 4.15 -7.54
C ARG A 178 -6.89 5.60 -7.72
N LEU A 179 -5.61 5.85 -7.54
CA LEU A 179 -5.02 7.11 -7.97
C LEU A 179 -5.10 7.23 -9.49
N ASP A 180 -5.38 8.44 -9.93
CA ASP A 180 -5.32 8.87 -11.33
C ASP A 180 -4.75 10.30 -11.41
N ALA A 181 -4.55 10.78 -12.62
CA ALA A 181 -3.98 12.12 -12.87
C ALA A 181 -4.85 13.27 -12.32
N GLU A 182 -6.12 13.02 -12.02
CA GLU A 182 -7.07 14.00 -11.48
C GLU A 182 -7.14 14.01 -9.95
N ALA A 183 -6.51 13.03 -9.27
CA ALA A 183 -6.53 12.94 -7.82
C ALA A 183 -5.90 14.17 -7.18
N ARG A 184 -6.68 14.92 -6.42
CA ARG A 184 -6.24 16.13 -5.70
C ARG A 184 -5.88 15.86 -4.25
N GLN A 185 -6.49 14.86 -3.66
CA GLN A 185 -6.23 14.38 -2.30
C GLN A 185 -5.82 12.92 -2.39
N MET A 186 -4.59 12.65 -2.07
CA MET A 186 -3.99 11.32 -2.14
C MET A 186 -3.75 10.79 -0.73
N TRP A 187 -3.97 9.52 -0.55
CA TRP A 187 -3.63 8.81 0.67
C TRP A 187 -2.73 7.63 0.34
N PHE A 188 -1.59 7.58 1.01
CA PHE A 188 -0.68 6.46 0.94
C PHE A 188 -0.64 5.76 2.30
N ILE A 189 -0.66 4.44 2.28
CA ILE A 189 -0.53 3.60 3.45
C ILE A 189 0.69 2.69 3.30
N LEU A 190 1.66 2.87 4.19
CA LEU A 190 2.87 2.06 4.26
C LEU A 190 2.70 1.09 5.43
N GLU A 191 2.69 -0.21 5.17
CA GLU A 191 2.30 -1.21 6.13
C GLU A 191 3.49 -2.05 6.60
N SER A 192 3.62 -2.24 7.91
CA SER A 192 4.73 -3.04 8.44
C SER A 192 4.32 -3.96 9.59
N LEU A 193 5.09 -5.04 9.72
CA LEU A 193 5.04 -5.99 10.81
C LEU A 193 6.35 -5.87 11.63
N PRO A 194 6.40 -6.41 12.86
CA PRO A 194 7.55 -6.25 13.76
C PRO A 194 8.92 -6.67 13.20
N ALA A 195 8.95 -7.54 12.19
CA ALA A 195 10.19 -7.95 11.53
C ALA A 195 10.91 -6.80 10.80
N MET A 196 10.20 -5.73 10.43
CA MET A 196 10.79 -4.51 9.88
C MET A 196 11.08 -3.53 11.02
N PRO A 197 12.28 -2.88 11.09
CA PRO A 197 12.54 -1.82 12.07
C PRO A 197 11.58 -0.63 11.93
N LEU A 198 11.17 -0.03 13.06
CA LEU A 198 10.27 1.13 13.03
C LEU A 198 10.92 2.33 12.32
N GLU A 199 12.19 2.53 12.55
CA GLU A 199 13.00 3.58 11.92
C GLU A 199 12.98 3.45 10.40
N ALA A 200 13.04 2.22 9.88
CA ALA A 200 12.98 1.96 8.45
C ALA A 200 11.58 2.27 7.86
N LEU A 201 10.50 2.06 8.62
CA LEU A 201 9.16 2.49 8.22
C LEU A 201 9.08 4.02 8.11
N HIS A 202 9.62 4.74 9.09
CA HIS A 202 9.67 6.21 9.05
C HIS A 202 10.52 6.71 7.88
N GLU A 203 11.69 6.11 7.66
CA GLU A 203 12.53 6.44 6.52
C GLU A 203 11.82 6.23 5.17
N ALA A 204 11.10 5.12 5.02
CA ALA A 204 10.30 4.86 3.82
C ALA A 204 9.24 5.94 3.58
N GLY A 205 8.56 6.42 4.64
CA GLY A 205 7.61 7.52 4.57
C GLY A 205 8.25 8.84 4.16
N GLU A 206 9.40 9.18 4.74
CA GLU A 206 10.14 10.39 4.36
C GLU A 206 10.63 10.33 2.91
N ARG A 207 11.09 9.17 2.43
CA ARG A 207 11.49 8.98 1.03
C ARG A 207 10.32 9.14 0.08
N LEU A 208 9.14 8.60 0.42
CA LEU A 208 7.93 8.83 -0.37
C LEU A 208 7.57 10.32 -0.41
N ALA A 209 7.53 10.97 0.75
CA ALA A 209 7.22 12.40 0.86
C ALA A 209 8.21 13.27 0.05
N GLU A 210 9.50 12.95 0.12
CA GLU A 210 10.53 13.66 -0.65
C GLU A 210 10.36 13.46 -2.16
N GLY A 211 10.11 12.23 -2.61
CA GLY A 211 9.83 11.94 -4.02
C GLY A 211 8.60 12.71 -4.52
N LEU A 212 7.53 12.78 -3.72
CA LEU A 212 6.34 13.58 -4.04
C LEU A 212 6.68 15.07 -4.16
N ARG A 213 7.49 15.64 -3.24
CA ARG A 213 7.91 17.06 -3.30
C ARG A 213 8.78 17.36 -4.50
N GLN A 214 9.66 16.44 -4.87
CA GLN A 214 10.50 16.60 -6.07
C GLN A 214 9.68 16.52 -7.35
N MET A 215 8.73 15.60 -7.41
CA MET A 215 7.85 15.38 -8.57
C MET A 215 6.81 16.50 -8.72
N MET A 216 6.28 16.99 -7.60
CA MET A 216 5.22 18.00 -7.49
C MET A 216 5.65 19.15 -6.56
N PRO A 217 6.48 20.08 -7.01
CA PRO A 217 6.83 21.27 -6.20
C PRO A 217 5.57 22.00 -5.73
N GLY A 218 5.42 22.14 -4.39
CA GLY A 218 4.22 22.72 -3.77
C GLY A 218 3.21 21.69 -3.23
N VAL A 219 3.42 20.38 -3.40
CA VAL A 219 2.63 19.35 -2.73
C VAL A 219 2.72 19.54 -1.21
N ARG A 220 1.59 19.39 -0.53
CA ARG A 220 1.54 19.38 0.94
C ARG A 220 1.40 17.94 1.41
N VAL A 221 2.29 17.51 2.29
CA VAL A 221 2.36 16.14 2.79
C VAL A 221 2.32 16.14 4.32
N GLU A 222 1.46 15.32 4.89
CA GLU A 222 1.39 15.03 6.32
C GLU A 222 1.42 13.52 6.54
N GLN A 223 2.09 13.09 7.62
CA GLN A 223 2.17 11.67 7.96
C GLN A 223 1.89 11.41 9.44
N ARG A 224 1.29 10.25 9.73
CA ARG A 224 0.99 9.79 11.09
C ARG A 224 1.23 8.30 11.20
N LEU A 225 1.86 7.90 12.30
CA LEU A 225 1.95 6.49 12.65
C LEU A 225 0.60 6.02 13.21
N VAL A 226 0.12 4.90 12.70
CA VAL A 226 -1.10 4.21 13.15
C VAL A 226 -0.71 2.82 13.63
N SER A 227 -1.16 2.45 14.81
CA SER A 227 -0.98 1.11 15.35
C SER A 227 -2.31 0.53 15.79
N ALA A 228 -2.37 -0.79 15.88
CA ALA A 228 -3.56 -1.52 16.30
C ALA A 228 -3.99 -1.23 17.77
N THR A 229 -3.12 -0.57 18.55
CA THR A 229 -3.34 -0.24 19.97
C THR A 229 -3.80 1.21 20.22
N GLY A 230 -4.16 1.94 19.17
CA GLY A 230 -4.55 3.35 19.22
C GLY A 230 -3.49 4.29 18.64
N ALA A 231 -3.95 5.43 18.10
CA ALA A 231 -3.06 6.51 17.69
C ALA A 231 -2.41 7.11 18.94
N ASN A 232 -1.09 7.06 19.03
CA ASN A 232 -0.31 7.86 19.98
C ASN A 232 -0.01 9.23 19.38
#